data_4168daedc2a0fb3941b65ab1ad4af238
#
_entry.id   4168daedc2a0fb3941b65ab1ad4af238
#
_cell.length_a   1.000
_cell.length_b   1.000
_cell.length_c   1.000
_cell.angle_alpha   90.00
_cell.angle_beta   90.00
_cell.angle_gamma   90.00
#
_symmetry.space_group_name_H-M   'P 1'
#
loop_
_entity.id
_entity.type
_entity.pdbx_description
1 polymer ?
#
loop_
_entity_poly.entity_id
_entity_poly.type
_entity_poly.pdbx_seq_one_letter_code
_entity_poly.pdbx_strand_id
1 'polypeptide(L)'
;YDQVSRAFIFGLCGNTPWCKLDKVKFLCPVPGYDRHFAITEEFGVEMINIPMTEDGPDMDMVEKYVNNDASVKGIWCVPKYSNPQGVVYSDETVERFAKLKPAADDFRIFWDNAYTVHHLYDDKQAEIPNILELCEKEGNPDMVFEFCSTSKVTFPGAGLAGICTSE
;
A
#
# COMPACT_ATOMS: atom_id res chain seq x y z
N TYR A 1 -9.73 -5.85 0.57
CA TYR A 1 -10.04 -7.28 0.64
C TYR A 1 -10.16 -7.89 -0.76
N ASP A 2 -11.00 -7.33 -1.62
CA ASP A 2 -11.27 -7.86 -2.96
C ASP A 2 -10.00 -8.06 -3.80
N GLN A 3 -9.10 -7.09 -3.86
CA GLN A 3 -7.86 -7.20 -4.65
C GLN A 3 -6.93 -8.30 -4.13
N VAL A 4 -6.84 -8.50 -2.82
CA VAL A 4 -6.05 -9.60 -2.24
C VAL A 4 -6.66 -10.94 -2.62
N SER A 5 -8.00 -11.10 -2.47
CA SER A 5 -8.67 -12.34 -2.85
C SER A 5 -8.55 -12.65 -4.34
N ARG A 6 -8.62 -11.63 -5.20
CA ARG A 6 -8.41 -11.80 -6.66
C ARG A 6 -6.99 -12.26 -6.97
N ALA A 7 -5.98 -11.66 -6.34
CA ALA A 7 -4.59 -12.09 -6.50
C ALA A 7 -4.38 -13.55 -6.07
N PHE A 8 -5.02 -13.97 -4.96
CA PHE A 8 -4.98 -15.37 -4.52
C PHE A 8 -5.64 -16.34 -5.49
N ILE A 9 -6.78 -15.97 -6.06
CA ILE A 9 -7.58 -16.85 -6.92
C ILE A 9 -7.10 -16.87 -8.36
N PHE A 10 -6.78 -15.71 -8.92
CA PHE A 10 -6.54 -15.52 -10.35
C PHE A 10 -5.10 -15.16 -10.69
N GLY A 11 -4.31 -14.70 -9.70
CA GLY A 11 -3.02 -14.03 -9.96
C GLY A 11 -3.19 -12.58 -10.43
N LEU A 12 -2.07 -11.89 -10.58
CA LEU A 12 -1.99 -10.53 -11.09
C LEU A 12 -1.16 -10.48 -12.36
N CYS A 13 -1.58 -9.72 -13.36
CA CYS A 13 -0.85 -9.50 -14.61
C CYS A 13 -0.34 -10.79 -15.29
N GLY A 14 -1.15 -11.85 -15.26
CA GLY A 14 -0.80 -13.14 -15.85
C GLY A 14 0.14 -14.01 -15.01
N ASN A 15 0.52 -13.57 -13.82
CA ASN A 15 1.35 -14.34 -12.89
C ASN A 15 0.57 -15.46 -12.21
N THR A 16 1.30 -16.40 -11.62
CA THR A 16 0.74 -17.51 -10.87
C THR A 16 -0.15 -17.02 -9.72
N PRO A 17 -1.39 -17.55 -9.57
CA PRO A 17 -2.24 -17.26 -8.42
C PRO A 17 -1.51 -17.48 -7.09
N TRP A 18 -1.64 -16.54 -6.16
CA TRP A 18 -0.89 -16.59 -4.91
C TRP A 18 -1.21 -17.81 -4.06
N CYS A 19 -2.43 -18.38 -4.17
CA CYS A 19 -2.79 -19.62 -3.49
C CYS A 19 -1.99 -20.86 -3.97
N LYS A 20 -1.28 -20.76 -5.10
CA LYS A 20 -0.42 -21.83 -5.64
C LYS A 20 1.06 -21.63 -5.33
N LEU A 21 1.41 -20.54 -4.66
CA LEU A 21 2.79 -20.25 -4.25
C LEU A 21 3.05 -20.90 -2.88
N ASP A 22 4.26 -21.39 -2.70
CA ASP A 22 4.68 -21.98 -1.42
C ASP A 22 4.67 -20.94 -0.29
N LYS A 23 4.92 -19.68 -0.63
CA LYS A 23 5.01 -18.59 0.33
C LYS A 23 4.61 -17.25 -0.27
N VAL A 24 3.79 -16.51 0.48
CA VAL A 24 3.41 -15.14 0.21
C VAL A 24 3.69 -14.30 1.45
N LYS A 25 4.35 -13.16 1.27
CA LYS A 25 4.68 -12.23 2.35
C LYS A 25 4.15 -10.83 2.04
N PHE A 26 3.73 -10.13 3.08
CA PHE A 26 3.41 -8.71 3.03
C PHE A 26 4.25 -7.93 4.03
N LEU A 27 4.68 -6.77 3.62
CA LEU A 27 5.28 -5.78 4.51
C LEU A 27 4.16 -5.02 5.21
N CYS A 28 4.26 -4.95 6.52
CA CYS A 28 3.26 -4.37 7.40
C CYS A 28 3.90 -3.25 8.22
N PRO A 29 3.78 -1.98 7.80
CA PRO A 29 4.22 -0.85 8.62
C PRO A 29 3.53 -0.84 9.97
N VAL A 30 4.31 -0.75 11.05
CA VAL A 30 3.84 -0.82 12.43
C VAL A 30 4.35 0.36 13.26
N PRO A 31 3.45 0.97 14.08
CA PRO A 31 2.02 0.69 14.23
C PRO A 31 1.24 1.04 12.96
N GLY A 32 0.18 0.28 12.67
CA GLY A 32 -0.61 0.42 11.45
C GLY A 32 -2.09 0.10 11.67
N TYR A 33 -2.86 0.14 10.59
CA TYR A 33 -4.30 -0.10 10.65
C TYR A 33 -4.59 -1.61 10.78
N ASP A 34 -5.22 -2.00 11.86
CA ASP A 34 -5.47 -3.40 12.26
C ASP A 34 -6.24 -4.21 11.20
N ARG A 35 -7.10 -3.56 10.44
CA ARG A 35 -7.90 -4.21 9.41
C ARG A 35 -7.03 -4.73 8.24
N HIS A 36 -5.95 -4.04 7.89
CA HIS A 36 -4.97 -4.51 6.92
C HIS A 36 -4.31 -5.81 7.38
N PHE A 37 -3.93 -5.85 8.65
CA PHE A 37 -3.30 -7.05 9.24
C PHE A 37 -4.28 -8.22 9.31
N ALA A 38 -5.53 -7.96 9.70
CA ALA A 38 -6.57 -8.99 9.72
C ALA A 38 -6.84 -9.58 8.33
N ILE A 39 -6.83 -8.78 7.27
CA ILE A 39 -6.92 -9.28 5.88
C ILE A 39 -5.73 -10.19 5.57
N THR A 40 -4.53 -9.76 5.92
CA THR A 40 -3.30 -10.50 5.65
C THR A 40 -3.31 -11.85 6.37
N GLU A 41 -3.75 -11.86 7.63
CA GLU A 41 -3.89 -13.06 8.45
C GLU A 41 -4.94 -14.05 7.88
N GLU A 42 -6.09 -13.52 7.44
CA GLU A 42 -7.18 -14.33 6.87
C GLU A 42 -6.73 -15.16 5.65
N PHE A 43 -5.83 -14.61 4.84
CA PHE A 43 -5.26 -15.30 3.68
C PHE A 43 -4.01 -16.12 4.00
N GLY A 44 -3.61 -16.24 5.26
CA GLY A 44 -2.42 -16.99 5.68
C GLY A 44 -1.11 -16.39 5.15
N VAL A 45 -1.08 -15.10 4.86
CA VAL A 45 0.11 -14.39 4.38
C VAL A 45 1.06 -14.12 5.54
N GLU A 46 2.35 -14.39 5.36
CA GLU A 46 3.37 -14.03 6.34
C GLU A 46 3.54 -12.50 6.41
N MET A 47 3.41 -11.95 7.60
CA MET A 47 3.57 -10.51 7.85
C MET A 47 4.99 -10.20 8.30
N ILE A 48 5.63 -9.25 7.63
CA ILE A 48 6.93 -8.69 7.99
C ILE A 48 6.70 -7.29 8.54
N ASN A 49 6.96 -7.09 9.82
CA ASN A 49 6.82 -5.79 10.44
C ASN A 49 7.91 -4.82 9.95
N ILE A 50 7.49 -3.65 9.49
CA ILE A 50 8.36 -2.54 9.09
C ILE A 50 8.14 -1.40 10.08
N PRO A 51 9.18 -0.90 10.76
CA PRO A 51 9.02 0.24 11.66
C PRO A 51 8.53 1.49 10.92
N MET A 52 7.61 2.22 11.54
CA MET A 52 7.23 3.56 11.09
C MET A 52 8.21 4.60 11.65
N THR A 53 8.57 5.57 10.82
CA THR A 53 9.33 6.77 11.15
C THR A 53 8.44 8.01 11.11
N GLU A 54 9.00 9.20 11.33
CA GLU A 54 8.27 10.47 11.17
C GLU A 54 7.88 10.77 9.72
N ASP A 55 8.60 10.19 8.76
CA ASP A 55 8.43 10.39 7.32
C ASP A 55 7.69 9.26 6.58
N GLY A 56 7.26 8.23 7.30
CA GLY A 56 6.64 7.03 6.74
C GLY A 56 7.31 5.75 7.21
N PRO A 57 7.16 4.61 6.51
CA PRO A 57 7.86 3.38 6.86
C PRO A 57 9.37 3.48 6.64
N ASP A 58 10.13 2.68 7.38
CA ASP A 58 11.57 2.53 7.15
C ASP A 58 11.83 2.01 5.73
N MET A 59 12.17 2.93 4.83
CA MET A 59 12.35 2.62 3.42
C MET A 59 13.59 1.77 3.14
N ASP A 60 14.61 1.80 3.98
CA ASP A 60 15.80 0.93 3.82
C ASP A 60 15.40 -0.53 4.01
N MET A 61 14.53 -0.80 4.99
CA MET A 61 13.96 -2.12 5.19
C MET A 61 13.00 -2.52 4.06
N VAL A 62 12.13 -1.60 3.62
CA VAL A 62 11.21 -1.85 2.50
C VAL A 62 11.98 -2.25 1.25
N GLU A 63 12.96 -1.43 0.83
CA GLU A 63 13.79 -1.68 -0.36
C GLU A 63 14.55 -3.01 -0.24
N LYS A 64 15.11 -3.30 0.93
CA LYS A 64 15.84 -4.54 1.18
C LYS A 64 14.97 -5.77 0.93
N TYR A 65 13.73 -5.77 1.42
CA TYR A 65 12.84 -6.91 1.23
C TYR A 65 12.27 -6.96 -0.17
N VAL A 66 11.73 -5.86 -0.67
CA VAL A 66 11.05 -5.81 -1.98
C VAL A 66 11.99 -6.14 -3.13
N ASN A 67 13.21 -5.59 -3.09
CA ASN A 67 14.16 -5.75 -4.19
C ASN A 67 14.90 -7.10 -4.19
N ASN A 68 14.80 -7.90 -3.10
CA ASN A 68 15.60 -9.13 -2.97
C ASN A 68 14.78 -10.40 -2.66
N ASP A 69 13.49 -10.28 -2.37
CA ASP A 69 12.67 -11.43 -1.98
C ASP A 69 11.40 -11.50 -2.84
N ALA A 70 11.40 -12.39 -3.82
CA ALA A 70 10.26 -12.59 -4.73
C ALA A 70 9.01 -13.16 -4.05
N SER A 71 9.09 -13.61 -2.79
CA SER A 71 7.91 -13.99 -2.01
C SER A 71 7.18 -12.81 -1.40
N VAL A 72 7.78 -11.61 -1.38
CA VAL A 72 7.12 -10.37 -0.96
C VAL A 72 6.23 -9.87 -2.09
N LYS A 73 4.92 -9.93 -1.85
CA LYS A 73 3.89 -9.62 -2.85
C LYS A 73 3.15 -8.32 -2.59
N GLY A 74 3.29 -7.76 -1.41
CA GLY A 74 2.60 -6.52 -1.11
C GLY A 74 3.14 -5.76 0.10
N ILE A 75 2.76 -4.49 0.16
CA ILE A 75 2.94 -3.62 1.33
C ILE A 75 1.66 -2.82 1.56
N TRP A 76 1.25 -2.70 2.81
CA TRP A 76 0.16 -1.82 3.21
C TRP A 76 0.67 -0.41 3.50
N CYS A 77 0.05 0.59 2.88
CA CYS A 77 0.40 1.99 3.10
C CYS A 77 -0.84 2.82 3.41
N VAL A 78 -0.76 3.66 4.45
CA VAL A 78 -1.71 4.74 4.73
C VAL A 78 -0.93 6.05 4.70
N PRO A 79 -0.77 6.66 3.50
CA PRO A 79 0.26 7.66 3.28
C PRO A 79 -0.03 9.03 3.89
N LYS A 80 -1.29 9.31 4.18
CA LYS A 80 -1.73 10.61 4.70
C LYS A 80 -2.52 10.41 5.99
N TYR A 81 -2.07 11.08 7.05
CA TYR A 81 -2.68 10.99 8.38
C TYR A 81 -2.86 9.54 8.86
N SER A 82 -1.77 8.74 8.77
CA SER A 82 -1.78 7.30 9.03
C SER A 82 -2.44 6.94 10.35
N ASN A 83 -3.20 5.86 10.35
CA ASN A 83 -3.82 5.32 11.56
C ASN A 83 -2.88 4.27 12.19
N PRO A 84 -2.43 4.42 13.47
CA PRO A 84 -2.93 5.36 14.49
C PRO A 84 -2.09 6.64 14.67
N GLN A 85 -0.94 6.79 14.05
CA GLN A 85 0.07 7.78 14.41
C GLN A 85 -0.15 9.18 13.80
N GLY A 86 -0.97 9.29 12.76
CA GLY A 86 -1.19 10.56 12.05
C GLY A 86 -0.03 10.99 11.15
N VAL A 87 0.94 10.13 10.90
CA VAL A 87 2.08 10.41 10.02
C VAL A 87 1.61 10.71 8.60
N VAL A 88 2.24 11.68 7.95
CA VAL A 88 2.14 11.95 6.52
C VAL A 88 3.46 11.57 5.89
N TYR A 89 3.44 10.74 4.85
CA TYR A 89 4.65 10.33 4.16
C TYR A 89 5.33 11.55 3.52
N SER A 90 6.64 11.66 3.67
CA SER A 90 7.41 12.71 3.02
C SER A 90 7.49 12.48 1.50
N ASP A 91 7.77 13.54 0.76
CA ASP A 91 7.96 13.47 -0.70
C ASP A 91 9.07 12.46 -1.04
N GLU A 92 10.16 12.46 -0.27
CA GLU A 92 11.27 11.50 -0.43
C GLU A 92 10.79 10.05 -0.27
N THR A 93 9.97 9.78 0.75
CA THR A 93 9.39 8.45 0.97
C THR A 93 8.55 8.01 -0.23
N VAL A 94 7.67 8.88 -0.74
CA VAL A 94 6.83 8.57 -1.90
C VAL A 94 7.66 8.34 -3.17
N GLU A 95 8.70 9.15 -3.38
CA GLU A 95 9.64 8.95 -4.50
C GLU A 95 10.40 7.62 -4.37
N ARG A 96 10.84 7.24 -3.18
CA ARG A 96 11.51 5.96 -2.94
C ARG A 96 10.59 4.78 -3.25
N PHE A 97 9.29 4.88 -2.89
CA PHE A 97 8.30 3.88 -3.30
C PHE A 97 8.21 3.73 -4.81
N ALA A 98 8.16 4.84 -5.55
CA ALA A 98 8.06 4.80 -7.01
C ALA A 98 9.31 4.18 -7.68
N LYS A 99 10.47 4.33 -7.06
CA LYS A 99 11.77 3.82 -7.54
C LYS A 99 12.08 2.38 -7.15
N LEU A 100 11.19 1.71 -6.42
CA LEU A 100 11.37 0.29 -6.06
C LEU A 100 11.62 -0.57 -7.30
N LYS A 101 12.42 -1.61 -7.14
CA LYS A 101 12.70 -2.63 -8.18
C LYS A 101 12.32 -4.00 -7.65
N PRO A 102 11.03 -4.31 -7.60
CA PRO A 102 10.55 -5.54 -6.97
C PRO A 102 11.18 -6.78 -7.60
N ALA A 103 11.63 -7.71 -6.77
CA ALA A 103 12.05 -9.04 -7.22
C ALA A 103 10.87 -9.90 -7.73
N ALA A 104 9.63 -9.51 -7.39
CA ALA A 104 8.41 -10.14 -7.85
C ALA A 104 7.66 -9.20 -8.82
N ASP A 105 7.39 -9.65 -10.04
CA ASP A 105 6.65 -8.88 -11.06
C ASP A 105 5.20 -8.55 -10.63
N ASP A 106 4.67 -9.35 -9.75
CA ASP A 106 3.32 -9.21 -9.19
C ASP A 106 3.28 -8.54 -7.81
N PHE A 107 4.39 -7.91 -7.37
CA PHE A 107 4.40 -7.06 -6.18
C PHE A 107 3.49 -5.85 -6.35
N ARG A 108 2.73 -5.50 -5.30
CA ARG A 108 1.85 -4.32 -5.32
C ARG A 108 1.94 -3.51 -4.03
N ILE A 109 1.91 -2.19 -4.19
CA ILE A 109 1.72 -1.23 -3.12
C ILE A 109 0.22 -1.03 -2.93
N PHE A 110 -0.31 -1.42 -1.78
CA PHE A 110 -1.70 -1.18 -1.40
C PHE A 110 -1.78 0.18 -0.71
N TRP A 111 -2.06 1.22 -1.51
CA TRP A 111 -2.02 2.61 -1.12
C TRP A 111 -3.40 3.07 -0.65
N ASP A 112 -3.67 2.95 0.66
CA ASP A 112 -4.95 3.29 1.27
C ASP A 112 -5.01 4.79 1.58
N ASN A 113 -5.53 5.56 0.62
CA ASN A 113 -5.66 7.01 0.72
C ASN A 113 -7.00 7.43 1.36
N ALA A 114 -7.33 6.81 2.50
CA ALA A 114 -8.60 7.01 3.20
C ALA A 114 -8.79 8.43 3.75
N TYR A 115 -7.72 9.17 3.99
CA TYR A 115 -7.75 10.47 4.67
C TYR A 115 -7.37 11.65 3.77
N THR A 116 -7.55 11.53 2.47
CA THR A 116 -7.14 12.53 1.46
C THR A 116 -7.59 13.96 1.78
N VAL A 117 -8.83 14.12 2.27
CA VAL A 117 -9.46 15.42 2.52
C VAL A 117 -9.69 15.72 4.01
N HIS A 118 -9.07 14.96 4.91
CA HIS A 118 -9.32 15.04 6.36
C HIS A 118 -8.27 15.90 7.06
N HIS A 119 -8.12 17.15 6.59
CA HIS A 119 -7.19 18.08 7.20
C HIS A 119 -7.66 18.47 8.60
N LEU A 120 -6.72 18.50 9.57
CA LEU A 120 -7.00 18.92 10.95
C LEU A 120 -7.08 20.45 11.08
N TYR A 121 -6.43 21.17 10.18
CA TYR A 121 -6.34 22.63 10.19
C TYR A 121 -6.60 23.16 8.78
N ASP A 122 -7.34 24.26 8.68
CA ASP A 122 -7.67 24.89 7.39
C ASP A 122 -6.45 25.52 6.72
N ASP A 123 -5.50 25.99 7.52
CA ASP A 123 -4.27 26.66 7.10
C ASP A 123 -3.05 25.76 6.97
N LYS A 124 -3.18 24.47 7.31
CA LYS A 124 -2.10 23.47 7.26
C LYS A 124 -2.62 22.17 6.67
N GLN A 125 -2.80 22.18 5.36
CA GLN A 125 -3.21 21.01 4.61
C GLN A 125 -1.97 20.27 4.12
N ALA A 126 -1.82 19.02 4.54
CA ALA A 126 -0.75 18.19 4.01
C ALA A 126 -1.07 17.79 2.57
N GLU A 127 -0.08 17.89 1.70
CA GLU A 127 -0.10 17.35 0.35
C GLU A 127 0.96 16.26 0.24
N ILE A 128 0.71 15.26 -0.58
CA ILE A 128 1.66 14.21 -0.93
C ILE A 128 1.73 14.09 -2.45
N PRO A 129 2.90 13.76 -3.01
CA PRO A 129 3.02 13.53 -4.45
C PRO A 129 2.08 12.41 -4.93
N ASN A 130 1.65 12.52 -6.19
CA ASN A 130 0.83 11.48 -6.82
C ASN A 130 1.70 10.25 -7.11
N ILE A 131 1.50 9.19 -6.34
CA ILE A 131 2.28 7.95 -6.46
C ILE A 131 2.10 7.27 -7.83
N LEU A 132 0.91 7.33 -8.43
CA LEU A 132 0.66 6.73 -9.74
C LEU A 132 1.49 7.41 -10.83
N GLU A 133 1.50 8.74 -10.86
CA GLU A 133 2.31 9.51 -11.81
C GLU A 133 3.81 9.29 -11.61
N LEU A 134 4.26 9.19 -10.36
CA LEU A 134 5.66 8.91 -10.06
C LEU A 134 6.05 7.50 -10.52
N CYS A 135 5.23 6.49 -10.24
CA CYS A 135 5.48 5.13 -10.69
C CYS A 135 5.50 5.03 -12.22
N GLU A 136 4.62 5.73 -12.93
CA GLU A 136 4.63 5.79 -14.39
C GLU A 136 5.94 6.39 -14.92
N LYS A 137 6.41 7.51 -14.36
CA LYS A 137 7.68 8.14 -14.71
C LYS A 137 8.90 7.25 -14.48
N GLU A 138 8.87 6.45 -13.42
CA GLU A 138 9.95 5.51 -13.08
C GLU A 138 9.86 4.16 -13.83
N GLY A 139 8.84 3.97 -14.69
CA GLY A 139 8.64 2.77 -15.49
C GLY A 139 7.97 1.61 -14.73
N ASN A 140 7.29 1.90 -13.63
CA ASN A 140 6.59 0.95 -12.75
C ASN A 140 5.06 1.19 -12.70
N PRO A 141 4.35 1.38 -13.84
CA PRO A 141 2.95 1.82 -13.84
C PRO A 141 2.01 0.86 -13.10
N ASP A 142 2.31 -0.43 -13.11
CA ASP A 142 1.43 -1.47 -12.54
C ASP A 142 1.64 -1.70 -11.04
N MET A 143 2.59 -0.98 -10.40
CA MET A 143 3.02 -1.32 -9.05
C MET A 143 2.03 -0.90 -7.96
N VAL A 144 1.04 -0.03 -8.25
CA VAL A 144 0.18 0.57 -7.24
C VAL A 144 -1.28 0.20 -7.42
N PHE A 145 -1.91 -0.17 -6.31
CA PHE A 145 -3.36 -0.13 -6.11
C PHE A 145 -3.68 1.03 -5.16
N GLU A 146 -4.15 2.14 -5.68
CA GLU A 146 -4.59 3.26 -4.84
C GLU A 146 -6.07 3.14 -4.53
N PHE A 147 -6.40 3.18 -3.24
CA PHE A 147 -7.77 3.07 -2.73
C PHE A 147 -8.24 4.39 -2.17
N CYS A 148 -9.48 4.73 -2.46
CA CYS A 148 -10.18 5.85 -1.85
C CYS A 148 -11.59 5.44 -1.45
N SER A 149 -12.18 6.16 -0.49
CA SER A 149 -13.58 5.96 -0.13
C SER A 149 -14.22 7.23 0.44
N THR A 150 -15.53 7.30 0.36
CA THR A 150 -16.32 8.35 1.00
C THR A 150 -16.73 8.01 2.45
N SER A 151 -16.30 6.87 2.96
CA SER A 151 -16.70 6.37 4.30
C SER A 151 -16.33 7.29 5.45
N LYS A 152 -15.27 8.08 5.27
CA LYS A 152 -14.83 9.08 6.25
C LYS A 152 -15.35 10.50 5.95
N VAL A 153 -15.90 10.73 4.76
CA VAL A 153 -16.44 12.03 4.32
C VAL A 153 -17.93 12.17 4.65
N THR A 154 -18.69 11.08 4.47
CA THR A 154 -20.11 11.02 4.76
C THR A 154 -20.33 10.23 6.06
N PHE A 155 -21.21 9.24 6.06
CA PHE A 155 -21.40 8.37 7.21
C PHE A 155 -21.07 6.91 6.87
N PRO A 156 -20.55 6.16 7.83
CA PRO A 156 -20.12 4.77 7.62
C PRO A 156 -21.28 3.89 7.10
N GLY A 157 -20.97 3.04 6.13
CA GLY A 157 -21.93 2.09 5.58
C GLY A 157 -22.76 2.58 4.39
N ALA A 158 -22.72 3.88 4.05
CA ALA A 158 -23.36 4.44 2.85
C ALA A 158 -22.35 5.03 1.86
N GLY A 159 -21.08 4.70 2.02
CA GLY A 159 -20.00 5.22 1.18
C GLY A 159 -19.81 4.43 -0.11
N LEU A 160 -19.17 5.09 -1.07
CA LEU A 160 -18.58 4.47 -2.24
C LEU A 160 -17.08 4.29 -1.99
N ALA A 161 -16.51 3.25 -2.57
CA ALA A 161 -15.06 3.05 -2.63
C ALA A 161 -14.63 2.94 -4.08
N GLY A 162 -13.44 3.44 -4.37
CA GLY A 162 -12.80 3.36 -5.67
C GLY A 162 -11.40 2.78 -5.56
N ILE A 163 -10.91 2.26 -6.67
CA ILE A 163 -9.53 1.87 -6.89
C ILE A 163 -9.01 2.55 -8.14
N CYS A 164 -7.81 3.07 -8.06
CA CYS A 164 -7.05 3.58 -9.19
C CYS A 164 -5.81 2.70 -9.39
N THR A 165 -5.56 2.33 -10.62
CA THR A 165 -4.41 1.51 -11.04
C THR A 165 -4.15 1.75 -12.51
N SER A 166 -3.08 1.19 -13.07
CA SER A 166 -2.84 1.11 -14.51
C SER A 166 -3.97 0.35 -15.24
N GLU A 167 -4.02 0.46 -16.56
CA GLU A 167 -4.99 -0.25 -17.43
C GLU A 167 -4.75 -1.78 -17.48
#